data_4f397ae7985fce419353af83d7aa973a
#
_entry.id   4f397ae7985fce419353af83d7aa973a
#
_cell.length_a   1.000
_cell.length_b   1.000
_cell.length_c   1.000
_cell.angle_alpha   90.00
_cell.angle_beta   90.00
_cell.angle_gamma   90.00
#
_symmetry.space_group_name_H-M   'P 1'
#
loop_
_entity.id
_entity.type
_entity.pdbx_description
1 polymer ?
#
loop_
_entity_poly.entity_id
_entity_poly.type
_entity_poly.pdbx_seq_one_letter_code
_entity_poly.pdbx_strand_id
1 'polypeptide(L)'
;MTGCLRIAKESVFTGTNNFVTDSITDSRYNEFFGFTQAEVDQILEDADAGKHAESVKYWYDGYHFGNVDVYCPWDLMNYLCDLQRNPEAKPDSYWKNTSDNAIIRSFIDYAGSSITKKLETLLIGGYIVEQIDESLTYDYLHSSEENLWSILYLTGYLTTVREEDLSTSVPDGLSALAIPNAEIQEIFETTVMKWFSDSAKTWSRQILFDAVWRNDCELLTQEMNKLLRKTISYHDYKEDFYHAFLAGIFTGAGYMVDSNKEHGEGRSDVVVYDSINARVAIFEAKYTKVLENLESECDIALQQIDDRMYAKEYEDDYDQILCYGISFFKKRCMVKKK
;
A
#
# COMPACT_ATOMS: atom_id res chain seq x y z
N MET A 1 3.06 13.27 30.89
CA MET A 1 2.63 13.95 29.63
C MET A 1 3.07 13.04 28.50
N THR A 2 2.17 12.65 27.63
CA THR A 2 2.43 11.75 26.50
C THR A 2 2.08 12.46 25.20
N GLY A 3 2.74 12.10 24.09
CA GLY A 3 2.48 12.65 22.77
C GLY A 3 3.24 11.85 21.69
N CYS A 4 2.82 11.96 20.42
CA CYS A 4 3.44 11.22 19.33
C CYS A 4 4.85 11.71 18.97
N LEU A 5 5.12 12.99 19.11
CA LEU A 5 6.44 13.59 18.84
C LEU A 5 6.94 14.37 20.05
N ARG A 6 8.25 14.44 20.17
CA ARG A 6 8.90 15.19 21.23
C ARG A 6 8.66 16.69 21.04
N ILE A 7 8.10 17.35 22.05
CA ILE A 7 7.94 18.82 22.05
C ILE A 7 9.26 19.45 22.54
N ALA A 8 10.33 19.30 21.76
CA ALA A 8 11.68 19.63 22.22
C ALA A 8 12.00 21.13 22.22
N LYS A 9 11.18 22.00 21.62
CA LYS A 9 11.48 23.45 21.48
C LYS A 9 10.46 24.37 22.11
N GLU A 10 9.39 23.83 22.65
CA GLU A 10 8.41 24.68 23.35
C GLU A 10 8.91 25.06 24.73
N SER A 11 8.46 26.22 25.22
CA SER A 11 8.88 26.86 26.46
C SER A 11 8.77 26.05 27.76
N VAL A 12 8.11 24.86 27.69
CA VAL A 12 7.99 23.94 28.82
C VAL A 12 9.36 23.41 29.27
N PHE A 13 10.29 23.17 28.33
CA PHE A 13 11.63 22.66 28.66
C PHE A 13 12.63 23.75 29.07
N THR A 14 12.38 25.00 28.73
CA THR A 14 13.25 26.11 29.13
C THR A 14 12.99 26.57 30.58
N GLY A 15 11.85 26.20 31.17
CA GLY A 15 11.48 26.57 32.54
C GLY A 15 11.65 25.49 33.61
N THR A 16 11.87 24.22 33.22
CA THR A 16 11.96 23.07 34.12
C THR A 16 13.05 22.10 33.68
N ASN A 17 14.09 21.93 34.48
CA ASN A 17 15.28 21.15 34.13
C ASN A 17 15.23 19.66 34.58
N ASN A 18 14.12 19.19 35.15
CA ASN A 18 14.05 17.89 35.84
C ASN A 18 13.12 16.87 35.15
N PHE A 19 12.96 16.94 33.82
CA PHE A 19 12.23 15.93 33.09
C PHE A 19 13.17 14.89 32.47
N VAL A 20 12.82 13.63 32.65
CA VAL A 20 13.35 12.53 31.85
C VAL A 20 12.25 12.18 30.83
N THR A 21 12.63 12.12 29.57
CA THR A 21 11.74 11.69 28.49
C THR A 21 12.12 10.29 28.08
N ASP A 22 11.14 9.39 28.09
CA ASP A 22 11.24 8.06 27.53
C ASP A 22 10.51 8.04 26.19
N SER A 23 11.01 7.26 25.25
CA SER A 23 10.41 7.03 23.93
C SER A 23 10.10 5.55 23.72
N ILE A 24 9.49 5.21 22.59
CA ILE A 24 9.20 3.83 22.22
C ILE A 24 10.45 2.96 22.00
N THR A 25 11.63 3.58 21.90
CA THR A 25 12.93 2.89 21.82
C THR A 25 13.48 2.52 23.21
N ASP A 26 12.99 3.16 24.26
CA ASP A 26 13.43 2.91 25.64
C ASP A 26 12.76 1.64 26.19
N SER A 27 13.51 0.82 26.91
CA SER A 27 12.99 -0.42 27.51
C SER A 27 12.29 -0.22 28.87
N ARG A 28 12.28 1.02 29.41
CA ARG A 28 11.86 1.26 30.81
C ARG A 28 10.32 1.18 31.04
N TYR A 29 9.52 1.60 30.04
CA TYR A 29 8.07 1.65 30.14
C TYR A 29 7.38 1.16 28.86
N ASN A 30 8.10 0.48 28.00
CA ASN A 30 7.64 0.05 26.70
C ASN A 30 6.36 -0.81 26.74
N GLU A 31 6.22 -1.70 27.72
CA GLU A 31 5.03 -2.55 27.92
C GLU A 31 3.74 -1.78 28.25
N PHE A 32 3.84 -0.51 28.67
CA PHE A 32 2.67 0.29 29.02
C PHE A 32 2.12 1.15 27.87
N PHE A 33 2.73 1.09 26.70
CA PHE A 33 2.28 1.86 25.53
C PHE A 33 1.34 1.10 24.60
N GLY A 34 1.06 -0.16 24.90
CA GLY A 34 0.14 -1.03 24.16
C GLY A 34 -0.32 -2.18 25.02
N PHE A 35 -1.09 -3.11 24.46
CA PHE A 35 -1.41 -4.36 25.11
C PHE A 35 -0.38 -5.42 24.79
N THR A 36 0.11 -6.11 25.80
CA THR A 36 0.96 -7.29 25.64
C THR A 36 0.14 -8.49 25.15
N GLN A 37 0.79 -9.52 24.62
CA GLN A 37 0.10 -10.75 24.18
C GLN A 37 -0.74 -11.36 25.32
N ALA A 38 -0.22 -11.39 26.55
CA ALA A 38 -0.95 -11.96 27.70
C ALA A 38 -2.22 -11.15 28.04
N GLU A 39 -2.17 -9.83 27.92
CA GLU A 39 -3.33 -8.97 28.12
C GLU A 39 -4.35 -9.16 27.00
N VAL A 40 -3.90 -9.28 25.74
CA VAL A 40 -4.79 -9.54 24.60
C VAL A 40 -5.48 -10.90 24.74
N ASP A 41 -4.77 -11.94 25.15
CA ASP A 41 -5.34 -13.27 25.40
C ASP A 41 -6.44 -13.21 26.47
N GLN A 42 -6.19 -12.48 27.56
CA GLN A 42 -7.17 -12.29 28.63
C GLN A 42 -8.40 -11.49 28.16
N ILE A 43 -8.17 -10.40 27.41
CA ILE A 43 -9.27 -9.57 26.85
C ILE A 43 -10.14 -10.39 25.90
N LEU A 44 -9.54 -11.22 25.07
CA LEU A 44 -10.27 -12.08 24.13
C LEU A 44 -11.06 -13.16 24.86
N GLU A 45 -10.53 -13.73 25.96
CA GLU A 45 -11.22 -14.69 26.80
C GLU A 45 -12.42 -14.02 27.51
N ASP A 46 -12.21 -12.87 28.13
CA ASP A 46 -13.27 -12.11 28.83
C ASP A 46 -14.40 -11.65 27.87
N ALA A 47 -14.09 -11.43 26.61
CA ALA A 47 -15.04 -11.04 25.57
C ALA A 47 -15.70 -12.24 24.85
N ASP A 48 -15.40 -13.49 25.21
CA ASP A 48 -15.81 -14.71 24.47
C ASP A 48 -15.44 -14.66 22.97
N ALA A 49 -14.30 -14.03 22.68
CA ALA A 49 -13.79 -13.76 21.32
C ALA A 49 -12.55 -14.58 20.96
N GLY A 50 -12.21 -15.62 21.70
CA GLY A 50 -11.00 -16.43 21.53
C GLY A 50 -10.84 -17.04 20.14
N LYS A 51 -11.94 -17.31 19.42
CA LYS A 51 -11.90 -17.80 18.02
C LYS A 51 -11.28 -16.80 17.04
N HIS A 52 -11.18 -15.52 17.42
CA HIS A 52 -10.63 -14.44 16.58
C HIS A 52 -9.15 -14.14 16.86
N ALA A 53 -8.49 -14.87 17.78
CA ALA A 53 -7.11 -14.60 18.20
C ALA A 53 -6.11 -14.52 17.04
N GLU A 54 -6.19 -15.45 16.09
CA GLU A 54 -5.34 -15.45 14.87
C GLU A 54 -5.56 -14.19 14.02
N SER A 55 -6.82 -13.79 13.83
CA SER A 55 -7.16 -12.59 13.07
C SER A 55 -6.68 -11.32 13.77
N VAL A 56 -6.88 -11.24 15.09
CA VAL A 56 -6.38 -10.12 15.92
C VAL A 56 -4.88 -10.01 15.82
N LYS A 57 -4.18 -11.13 15.93
CA LYS A 57 -2.72 -11.16 15.80
C LYS A 57 -2.25 -10.68 14.43
N TYR A 58 -2.83 -11.18 13.37
CA TYR A 58 -2.45 -10.81 11.99
C TYR A 58 -2.71 -9.32 11.69
N TRP A 59 -3.81 -8.76 12.22
CA TRP A 59 -4.22 -7.41 11.88
C TRP A 59 -3.63 -6.33 12.79
N TYR A 60 -3.40 -6.60 14.09
CA TYR A 60 -3.16 -5.57 15.09
C TYR A 60 -1.91 -5.78 15.95
N ASP A 61 -1.23 -6.93 15.83
CA ASP A 61 0.06 -7.18 16.45
C ASP A 61 1.20 -6.53 15.64
N GLY A 62 2.43 -6.59 16.16
CA GLY A 62 3.64 -6.32 15.39
C GLY A 62 4.36 -5.03 15.76
N TYR A 63 3.90 -4.26 16.72
CA TYR A 63 4.68 -3.14 17.25
C TYR A 63 5.76 -3.64 18.20
N HIS A 64 7.01 -3.40 17.82
CA HIS A 64 8.16 -3.76 18.64
C HIS A 64 8.74 -2.52 19.33
N PHE A 65 8.50 -2.38 20.64
CA PHE A 65 8.96 -1.26 21.45
C PHE A 65 10.08 -1.69 22.40
N GLY A 66 11.29 -1.22 22.17
CA GLY A 66 12.45 -1.63 22.93
C GLY A 66 12.69 -3.16 22.83
N ASN A 67 12.18 -3.92 23.80
CA ASN A 67 12.32 -5.38 23.84
C ASN A 67 10.98 -6.11 24.03
N VAL A 68 9.86 -5.44 23.82
CA VAL A 68 8.50 -5.98 24.01
C VAL A 68 7.67 -5.75 22.77
N ASP A 69 6.87 -6.76 22.44
CA ASP A 69 5.85 -6.64 21.41
C ASP A 69 4.53 -6.23 22.03
N VAL A 70 3.86 -5.29 21.37
CA VAL A 70 2.58 -4.76 21.83
C VAL A 70 1.60 -4.60 20.67
N TYR A 71 0.33 -4.70 21.02
CA TYR A 71 -0.81 -4.41 20.16
C TYR A 71 -1.28 -2.98 20.36
N CYS A 72 -1.78 -2.34 19.30
CA CYS A 72 -2.44 -1.05 19.44
C CYS A 72 -3.79 -1.21 20.18
N PRO A 73 -3.98 -0.58 21.35
CA PRO A 73 -5.20 -0.72 22.12
C PRO A 73 -6.45 -0.21 21.40
N TRP A 74 -6.30 0.86 20.60
CA TRP A 74 -7.41 1.44 19.85
C TRP A 74 -8.03 0.45 18.87
N ASP A 75 -7.21 -0.24 18.10
CA ASP A 75 -7.66 -1.13 17.04
C ASP A 75 -8.32 -2.38 17.62
N LEU A 76 -7.66 -3.00 18.62
CA LEU A 76 -8.22 -4.14 19.30
C LEU A 76 -9.58 -3.84 19.94
N MET A 77 -9.69 -2.71 20.66
CA MET A 77 -10.95 -2.37 21.36
C MET A 77 -12.07 -2.05 20.37
N ASN A 78 -11.80 -1.40 19.25
CA ASN A 78 -12.80 -1.16 18.21
C ASN A 78 -13.27 -2.46 17.55
N TYR A 79 -12.35 -3.37 17.24
CA TYR A 79 -12.71 -4.68 16.70
C TYR A 79 -13.58 -5.48 17.66
N LEU A 80 -13.27 -5.47 18.95
CA LEU A 80 -14.10 -6.11 19.97
C LEU A 80 -15.51 -5.48 20.07
N CYS A 81 -15.62 -4.16 19.93
CA CYS A 81 -16.92 -3.50 19.87
C CYS A 81 -17.74 -3.95 18.65
N ASP A 82 -17.09 -4.19 17.52
CA ASP A 82 -17.76 -4.70 16.33
C ASP A 82 -18.17 -6.16 16.49
N LEU A 83 -17.33 -7.00 17.10
CA LEU A 83 -17.66 -8.38 17.44
C LEU A 83 -18.85 -8.50 18.40
N GLN A 84 -19.00 -7.56 19.35
CA GLN A 84 -20.18 -7.51 20.22
C GLN A 84 -21.49 -7.25 19.46
N ARG A 85 -21.42 -6.49 18.36
CA ARG A 85 -22.58 -6.19 17.50
C ARG A 85 -22.83 -7.30 16.48
N ASN A 86 -21.76 -7.87 15.95
CA ASN A 86 -21.78 -8.93 14.96
C ASN A 86 -20.64 -9.94 15.24
N PRO A 87 -20.93 -11.12 15.81
CA PRO A 87 -19.92 -12.13 16.15
C PRO A 87 -19.11 -12.66 14.95
N GLU A 88 -19.51 -12.35 13.72
CA GLU A 88 -18.83 -12.71 12.47
C GLU A 88 -18.19 -11.47 11.80
N ALA A 89 -18.03 -10.36 12.53
CA ALA A 89 -17.34 -9.18 12.00
C ALA A 89 -15.90 -9.54 11.61
N LYS A 90 -15.47 -9.00 10.49
CA LYS A 90 -14.08 -9.11 10.03
C LYS A 90 -13.26 -7.96 10.59
N PRO A 91 -11.98 -8.16 10.83
CA PRO A 91 -11.07 -7.05 11.14
C PRO A 91 -11.13 -5.97 10.06
N ASP A 92 -10.96 -4.72 10.47
CA ASP A 92 -10.95 -3.55 9.59
C ASP A 92 -9.83 -2.60 10.02
N SER A 93 -9.52 -1.63 9.18
CA SER A 93 -8.56 -0.58 9.48
C SER A 93 -9.22 0.56 10.25
N TYR A 94 -9.14 0.52 11.57
CA TYR A 94 -9.71 1.53 12.47
C TYR A 94 -8.86 2.80 12.52
N TRP A 95 -7.58 2.69 12.24
CA TRP A 95 -6.65 3.82 12.22
C TRP A 95 -6.82 4.71 11.00
N LYS A 96 -7.28 4.16 9.90
CA LYS A 96 -7.55 4.88 8.65
C LYS A 96 -8.46 6.11 8.82
N ASN A 97 -9.36 6.06 9.79
CA ASN A 97 -10.35 7.12 10.05
C ASN A 97 -9.94 8.07 11.19
N THR A 98 -8.86 7.81 11.92
CA THR A 98 -8.44 8.61 13.08
C THR A 98 -7.35 9.61 12.75
N SER A 99 -6.55 9.39 11.72
CA SER A 99 -5.52 10.31 11.24
C SER A 99 -5.79 10.68 9.78
N ASP A 100 -5.59 11.95 9.46
CA ASP A 100 -5.42 12.34 8.07
C ASP A 100 -4.08 11.73 7.63
N ASN A 101 -4.10 10.65 6.83
CA ASN A 101 -2.91 9.99 6.29
C ASN A 101 -2.05 10.94 5.42
N ALA A 102 -2.22 12.25 5.63
CA ALA A 102 -1.49 13.34 5.01
C ALA A 102 0.02 13.18 5.19
N ILE A 103 0.48 12.58 6.29
CA ILE A 103 1.89 12.28 6.50
C ILE A 103 2.40 11.37 5.39
N ILE A 104 1.82 10.19 5.19
CA ILE A 104 2.23 9.26 4.13
C ILE A 104 2.10 9.94 2.77
N ARG A 105 1.03 10.71 2.55
CA ARG A 105 0.81 11.43 1.28
C ARG A 105 1.88 12.48 1.01
N SER A 106 2.28 13.27 2.02
CA SER A 106 3.33 14.28 1.86
C SER A 106 4.68 13.66 1.47
N PHE A 107 4.93 12.42 1.89
CA PHE A 107 6.10 11.64 1.48
C PHE A 107 6.13 11.32 0.00
N ILE A 108 5.01 10.84 -0.47
CA ILE A 108 4.87 10.38 -1.84
C ILE A 108 4.99 11.58 -2.80
N ASP A 109 4.51 12.75 -2.41
CA ASP A 109 4.62 13.98 -3.19
C ASP A 109 6.08 14.47 -3.32
N TYR A 110 6.95 14.16 -2.35
CA TYR A 110 8.39 14.44 -2.36
C TYR A 110 9.24 13.25 -2.84
N ALA A 111 8.62 12.11 -3.18
CA ALA A 111 9.31 10.87 -3.45
C ALA A 111 10.24 10.95 -4.66
N GLY A 112 11.52 11.07 -4.40
CA GLY A 112 12.56 10.71 -5.36
C GLY A 112 12.63 9.17 -5.56
N SER A 113 13.43 8.73 -6.50
CA SER A 113 13.59 7.29 -6.80
C SER A 113 14.06 6.43 -5.61
N SER A 114 14.74 7.04 -4.64
CA SER A 114 15.20 6.39 -3.40
C SER A 114 14.03 6.03 -2.49
N ILE A 115 13.14 6.98 -2.20
CA ILE A 115 11.97 6.79 -1.33
C ILE A 115 11.03 5.73 -1.92
N THR A 116 10.76 5.81 -3.22
CA THR A 116 9.90 4.83 -3.90
C THR A 116 10.42 3.42 -3.72
N LYS A 117 11.73 3.20 -3.88
CA LYS A 117 12.35 1.89 -3.70
C LYS A 117 12.20 1.35 -2.26
N LYS A 118 12.35 2.22 -1.25
CA LYS A 118 12.20 1.85 0.16
C LYS A 118 10.73 1.51 0.48
N LEU A 119 9.77 2.32 -0.02
CA LEU A 119 8.34 2.03 0.12
C LEU A 119 7.96 0.68 -0.49
N GLU A 120 8.51 0.35 -1.65
CA GLU A 120 8.29 -0.94 -2.30
C GLU A 120 8.82 -2.10 -1.47
N THR A 121 10.02 -1.94 -0.89
CA THR A 121 10.60 -2.94 0.01
C THR A 121 9.69 -3.19 1.20
N LEU A 122 9.13 -2.14 1.80
CA LEU A 122 8.19 -2.24 2.92
C LEU A 122 6.88 -2.92 2.50
N LEU A 123 6.30 -2.54 1.35
CA LEU A 123 5.03 -3.09 0.86
C LEU A 123 5.08 -4.59 0.53
N ILE A 124 6.25 -5.12 0.16
CA ILE A 124 6.42 -6.57 -0.05
C ILE A 124 6.74 -7.35 1.24
N GLY A 125 6.62 -6.69 2.40
CA GLY A 125 6.90 -7.30 3.72
C GLY A 125 8.38 -7.36 4.06
N GLY A 126 9.22 -6.55 3.39
CA GLY A 126 10.63 -6.39 3.73
C GLY A 126 10.86 -5.29 4.76
N TYR A 127 12.14 -5.01 5.05
CA TYR A 127 12.54 -3.92 5.92
C TYR A 127 13.55 -2.99 5.24
N ILE A 128 13.60 -1.75 5.71
CA ILE A 128 14.60 -0.74 5.32
C ILE A 128 15.52 -0.45 6.51
N VAL A 129 16.73 0.04 6.26
CA VAL A 129 17.69 0.39 7.32
C VAL A 129 17.94 1.89 7.27
N GLU A 130 17.55 2.59 8.33
CA GLU A 130 17.55 4.05 8.41
C GLU A 130 18.04 4.56 9.77
N GLN A 131 18.54 5.79 9.78
CA GLN A 131 18.84 6.49 11.02
C GLN A 131 17.54 7.10 11.58
N ILE A 132 17.27 6.88 12.87
CA ILE A 132 16.13 7.45 13.56
C ILE A 132 16.55 8.64 14.39
N ASP A 133 15.96 9.80 14.13
CA ASP A 133 16.07 10.98 14.96
C ASP A 133 14.84 11.14 15.85
N GLU A 134 14.94 10.73 17.11
CA GLU A 134 13.87 10.85 18.10
C GLU A 134 13.62 12.29 18.57
N SER A 135 14.52 13.21 18.24
CA SER A 135 14.43 14.63 18.62
C SER A 135 13.60 15.45 17.62
N LEU A 136 13.08 14.82 16.57
CA LEU A 136 12.31 15.49 15.52
C LEU A 136 11.05 16.17 16.08
N THR A 137 10.80 17.36 15.56
CA THR A 137 9.56 18.12 15.77
C THR A 137 8.84 18.34 14.46
N TYR A 138 7.56 18.69 14.52
CA TYR A 138 6.73 18.94 13.33
C TYR A 138 7.31 19.96 12.35
N ASP A 139 8.11 20.91 12.82
CA ASP A 139 8.72 21.96 11.99
C ASP A 139 9.79 21.43 11.01
N TYR A 140 10.35 20.24 11.27
CA TYR A 140 11.38 19.61 10.44
C TYR A 140 10.87 18.49 9.53
N LEU A 141 9.55 18.32 9.45
CA LEU A 141 8.90 17.27 8.67
C LEU A 141 9.37 17.18 7.21
N HIS A 142 9.67 18.30 6.60
CA HIS A 142 9.98 18.37 5.16
C HIS A 142 11.46 18.70 4.88
N SER A 143 12.33 18.60 5.88
CA SER A 143 13.71 19.07 5.74
C SER A 143 14.68 18.03 5.16
N SER A 144 14.41 16.73 5.28
CA SER A 144 15.23 15.68 4.68
C SER A 144 14.46 14.36 4.51
N GLU A 145 15.00 13.46 3.67
CA GLU A 145 14.47 12.08 3.49
C GLU A 145 14.57 11.26 4.79
N GLU A 146 15.64 11.46 5.58
CA GLU A 146 15.88 10.74 6.84
C GLU A 146 14.82 11.08 7.91
N ASN A 147 14.44 12.36 8.01
CA ASN A 147 13.41 12.81 8.94
C ASN A 147 12.06 12.14 8.67
N LEU A 148 11.83 11.80 7.46
CA LEU A 148 10.68 11.15 6.94
C LEU A 148 10.46 9.77 7.57
N TRP A 149 11.49 8.93 7.55
CA TRP A 149 11.45 7.57 8.13
C TRP A 149 11.33 7.64 9.65
N SER A 150 12.01 8.60 10.27
CA SER A 150 11.90 8.85 11.70
C SER A 150 10.47 9.18 12.12
N ILE A 151 9.76 10.00 11.35
CA ILE A 151 8.38 10.36 11.65
C ILE A 151 7.45 9.17 11.45
N LEU A 152 7.57 8.41 10.36
CA LEU A 152 6.75 7.22 10.17
C LEU A 152 6.92 6.23 11.33
N TYR A 153 8.14 6.08 11.83
CA TYR A 153 8.42 5.26 13.00
C TYR A 153 7.79 5.85 14.27
N LEU A 154 8.04 7.11 14.58
CA LEU A 154 7.54 7.77 15.79
C LEU A 154 6.02 7.92 15.85
N THR A 155 5.37 7.92 14.68
CA THR A 155 3.90 7.99 14.59
C THR A 155 3.23 6.63 14.39
N GLY A 156 3.98 5.53 14.42
CA GLY A 156 3.45 4.16 14.41
C GLY A 156 3.10 3.60 13.03
N TYR A 157 3.51 4.25 11.94
CA TYR A 157 3.39 3.64 10.62
C TYR A 157 4.50 2.61 10.33
N LEU A 158 5.61 2.69 11.06
CA LEU A 158 6.69 1.71 11.01
C LEU A 158 7.03 1.25 12.43
N THR A 159 7.63 0.10 12.52
CA THR A 159 8.17 -0.47 13.76
C THR A 159 9.61 -0.96 13.52
N THR A 160 10.37 -1.18 14.60
CA THR A 160 11.69 -1.81 14.49
C THR A 160 11.54 -3.31 14.26
N VAL A 161 12.47 -3.89 13.49
CA VAL A 161 12.56 -5.32 13.25
C VAL A 161 13.41 -5.96 14.36
N ARG A 162 12.99 -7.11 14.88
CA ARG A 162 13.72 -7.87 15.89
C ARG A 162 15.05 -8.35 15.33
N GLU A 163 16.07 -8.46 16.18
CA GLU A 163 17.40 -8.93 15.77
C GLU A 163 17.36 -10.32 15.14
N GLU A 164 16.46 -11.20 15.63
CA GLU A 164 16.28 -12.58 15.15
C GLU A 164 15.68 -12.66 13.75
N ASP A 165 14.92 -11.63 13.33
CA ASP A 165 14.26 -11.55 12.02
C ASP A 165 15.13 -10.86 10.95
N LEU A 166 16.31 -10.36 11.35
CA LEU A 166 17.22 -9.68 10.43
C LEU A 166 18.00 -10.68 9.57
N SER A 167 17.99 -10.46 8.27
CA SER A 167 18.81 -11.24 7.34
C SER A 167 20.31 -10.90 7.43
N THR A 168 20.64 -9.69 7.91
CA THR A 168 22.03 -9.20 8.09
C THR A 168 22.07 -8.28 9.30
N SER A 169 23.27 -8.18 9.94
CA SER A 169 23.45 -7.25 11.05
C SER A 169 23.26 -5.80 10.60
N VAL A 170 22.53 -5.02 11.39
CA VAL A 170 22.33 -3.59 11.16
C VAL A 170 23.54 -2.82 11.71
N PRO A 171 24.12 -1.86 10.97
CA PRO A 171 25.22 -1.05 11.47
C PRO A 171 24.83 -0.21 12.71
N ASP A 172 25.80 0.07 13.57
CA ASP A 172 25.60 0.88 14.77
C ASP A 172 24.97 2.25 14.43
N GLY A 173 23.95 2.63 15.18
CA GLY A 173 23.25 3.91 15.00
C GLY A 173 22.16 3.90 13.93
N LEU A 174 21.94 2.79 13.26
CA LEU A 174 20.84 2.59 12.33
C LEU A 174 19.80 1.64 12.92
N SER A 175 18.57 1.70 12.42
CA SER A 175 17.47 0.81 12.80
C SER A 175 16.88 0.17 11.56
N ALA A 176 16.56 -1.12 11.65
CA ALA A 176 15.76 -1.79 10.64
C ALA A 176 14.28 -1.52 10.91
N LEU A 177 13.57 -1.01 9.91
CA LEU A 177 12.17 -0.60 10.02
C LEU A 177 11.30 -1.41 9.06
N ALA A 178 10.15 -1.87 9.54
CA ALA A 178 9.15 -2.59 8.75
C ALA A 178 7.74 -2.06 9.03
N ILE A 179 6.79 -2.41 8.18
CA ILE A 179 5.37 -2.21 8.45
C ILE A 179 4.94 -3.20 9.55
N PRO A 180 4.27 -2.74 10.62
CA PRO A 180 4.01 -3.59 11.78
C PRO A 180 3.00 -4.72 11.52
N ASN A 181 1.92 -4.44 10.77
CA ASN A 181 0.79 -5.36 10.67
C ASN A 181 -0.06 -5.13 9.41
N ALA A 182 -1.09 -5.96 9.23
CA ALA A 182 -1.96 -5.91 8.06
C ALA A 182 -2.79 -4.62 7.97
N GLU A 183 -3.19 -4.02 9.10
CA GLU A 183 -3.90 -2.74 9.10
C GLU A 183 -3.07 -1.63 8.49
N ILE A 184 -1.83 -1.48 8.95
CA ILE A 184 -0.92 -0.45 8.44
C ILE A 184 -0.49 -0.76 7.00
N GLN A 185 -0.33 -2.05 6.66
CA GLN A 185 -0.11 -2.49 5.29
C GLN A 185 -1.21 -1.98 4.35
N GLU A 186 -2.48 -2.15 4.71
CA GLU A 186 -3.63 -1.65 3.93
C GLU A 186 -3.62 -0.12 3.79
N ILE A 187 -3.24 0.60 4.84
CA ILE A 187 -3.11 2.07 4.79
C ILE A 187 -2.04 2.49 3.76
N PHE A 188 -0.88 1.85 3.79
CA PHE A 188 0.18 2.11 2.81
C PHE A 188 -0.30 1.79 1.38
N GLU A 189 -0.88 0.63 1.15
CA GLU A 189 -1.38 0.21 -0.16
C GLU A 189 -2.41 1.19 -0.72
N THR A 190 -3.42 1.55 0.07
CA THR A 190 -4.46 2.51 -0.36
C THR A 190 -3.91 3.90 -0.61
N THR A 191 -2.92 4.34 0.15
CA THR A 191 -2.27 5.65 -0.01
C THR A 191 -1.39 5.67 -1.26
N VAL A 192 -0.61 4.61 -1.49
CA VAL A 192 0.22 4.46 -2.70
C VAL A 192 -0.67 4.38 -3.95
N MET A 193 -1.77 3.62 -3.91
CA MET A 193 -2.74 3.57 -5.02
C MET A 193 -3.34 4.93 -5.33
N LYS A 194 -3.71 5.70 -4.30
CA LYS A 194 -4.21 7.08 -4.48
C LYS A 194 -3.15 8.00 -5.10
N TRP A 195 -1.89 7.85 -4.70
CA TRP A 195 -0.79 8.60 -5.31
C TRP A 195 -0.58 8.27 -6.79
N PHE A 196 -0.61 6.99 -7.17
CA PHE A 196 -0.57 6.61 -8.59
C PHE A 196 -1.72 7.26 -9.36
N SER A 197 -2.93 7.25 -8.78
CA SER A 197 -4.09 7.93 -9.33
C SER A 197 -3.84 9.43 -9.50
N ASP A 198 -3.29 10.11 -8.50
CA ASP A 198 -3.03 11.55 -8.52
C ASP A 198 -1.85 11.93 -9.42
N SER A 199 -0.77 11.14 -9.42
CA SER A 199 0.36 11.31 -10.34
C SER A 199 -0.06 11.08 -11.80
N ALA A 200 -0.93 10.12 -12.02
CA ALA A 200 -1.57 9.95 -13.30
C ALA A 200 -2.43 11.17 -13.68
N LYS A 201 -2.96 12.02 -12.82
CA LYS A 201 -3.70 13.26 -13.13
C LYS A 201 -2.84 14.40 -13.68
N THR A 202 -1.59 14.49 -13.36
CA THR A 202 -0.66 15.56 -13.78
C THR A 202 0.04 15.28 -15.11
N TRP A 203 -0.09 14.06 -15.63
CA TRP A 203 0.57 13.67 -16.86
C TRP A 203 -0.37 13.81 -18.06
N SER A 204 0.18 14.12 -19.25
CA SER A 204 -0.64 14.28 -20.47
C SER A 204 -1.27 12.95 -20.91
N ARG A 205 -2.40 12.62 -20.28
CA ARG A 205 -3.13 11.35 -20.37
C ARG A 205 -3.84 11.16 -21.67
N GLN A 206 -4.17 12.25 -22.32
CA GLN A 206 -5.01 12.23 -23.50
C GLN A 206 -4.46 11.27 -24.56
N ILE A 207 -3.13 11.26 -24.75
CA ILE A 207 -2.47 10.40 -25.73
C ILE A 207 -2.66 8.91 -25.39
N LEU A 208 -2.51 8.55 -24.09
CA LEU A 208 -2.68 7.17 -23.65
C LEU A 208 -4.12 6.69 -23.84
N PHE A 209 -5.10 7.49 -23.42
CA PHE A 209 -6.51 7.12 -23.55
C PHE A 209 -6.97 7.16 -25.00
N ASP A 210 -6.49 8.11 -25.79
CA ASP A 210 -6.73 8.11 -27.22
C ASP A 210 -6.19 6.84 -27.89
N ALA A 211 -5.02 6.36 -27.48
CA ALA A 211 -4.46 5.11 -27.98
C ALA A 211 -5.35 3.91 -27.63
N VAL A 212 -5.89 3.83 -26.40
CA VAL A 212 -6.86 2.79 -26.02
C VAL A 212 -8.06 2.83 -26.96
N TRP A 213 -8.73 3.98 -27.05
CA TRP A 213 -9.98 4.07 -27.80
C TRP A 213 -9.81 4.02 -29.33
N ARG A 214 -8.61 4.27 -29.84
CA ARG A 214 -8.25 4.07 -31.26
C ARG A 214 -7.71 2.67 -31.54
N ASN A 215 -7.61 1.83 -30.53
CA ASN A 215 -7.06 0.47 -30.66
C ASN A 215 -5.60 0.46 -31.19
N ASP A 216 -4.80 1.46 -30.78
CA ASP A 216 -3.40 1.62 -31.16
C ASP A 216 -2.48 1.02 -30.10
N CYS A 217 -2.19 -0.28 -30.22
CA CYS A 217 -1.38 -1.01 -29.25
C CYS A 217 0.07 -0.56 -29.19
N GLU A 218 0.62 -0.08 -30.31
CA GLU A 218 2.01 0.40 -30.34
C GLU A 218 2.16 1.68 -29.52
N LEU A 219 1.29 2.66 -29.76
CA LEU A 219 1.27 3.91 -29.03
C LEU A 219 0.92 3.66 -27.55
N LEU A 220 -0.05 2.78 -27.26
CA LEU A 220 -0.43 2.41 -25.90
C LEU A 220 0.76 1.78 -25.15
N THR A 221 1.48 0.85 -25.77
CA THR A 221 2.70 0.24 -25.23
C THR A 221 3.76 1.30 -24.93
N GLN A 222 3.99 2.25 -25.85
CA GLN A 222 4.98 3.31 -25.67
C GLN A 222 4.62 4.23 -24.48
N GLU A 223 3.38 4.68 -24.40
CA GLU A 223 2.92 5.60 -23.34
C GLU A 223 2.88 4.90 -21.97
N MET A 224 2.43 3.64 -21.91
CA MET A 224 2.50 2.83 -20.70
C MET A 224 3.94 2.62 -20.22
N ASN A 225 4.88 2.32 -21.13
CA ASN A 225 6.30 2.19 -20.78
C ASN A 225 6.90 3.50 -20.26
N LYS A 226 6.50 4.67 -20.80
CA LYS A 226 6.92 5.97 -20.27
C LYS A 226 6.39 6.18 -18.86
N LEU A 227 5.14 5.81 -18.61
CA LEU A 227 4.50 5.92 -17.30
C LEU A 227 5.16 4.98 -16.28
N LEU A 228 5.35 3.71 -16.60
CA LEU A 228 6.02 2.73 -15.76
C LEU A 228 7.44 3.17 -15.36
N ARG A 229 8.21 3.76 -16.30
CA ARG A 229 9.56 4.26 -16.00
C ARG A 229 9.58 5.43 -15.01
N LYS A 230 8.52 6.23 -14.98
CA LYS A 230 8.39 7.39 -14.09
C LYS A 230 7.83 7.02 -12.73
N THR A 231 6.97 6.02 -12.66
CA THR A 231 6.15 5.72 -11.47
C THR A 231 6.57 4.47 -10.71
N ILE A 232 7.31 3.56 -11.34
CA ILE A 232 7.65 2.26 -10.75
C ILE A 232 9.16 2.11 -10.60
N SER A 233 9.66 1.50 -9.53
CA SER A 233 11.07 1.17 -9.36
C SER A 233 11.40 -0.25 -9.88
N TYR A 234 12.63 -0.75 -9.66
CA TYR A 234 13.17 -1.94 -10.34
C TYR A 234 12.83 -3.30 -9.69
N HIS A 235 11.88 -3.35 -8.73
CA HIS A 235 11.57 -4.59 -8.04
C HIS A 235 10.57 -5.49 -8.79
N ASP A 236 10.60 -6.78 -8.48
CA ASP A 236 9.71 -7.79 -9.04
C ASP A 236 8.34 -7.68 -8.37
N TYR A 237 7.44 -6.91 -8.96
CA TYR A 237 6.05 -6.83 -8.53
C TYR A 237 5.31 -8.12 -8.90
N LYS A 238 4.31 -8.46 -8.07
CA LYS A 238 3.35 -9.52 -8.40
C LYS A 238 2.28 -8.98 -9.35
N GLU A 239 1.54 -9.87 -9.97
CA GLU A 239 0.47 -9.59 -10.93
C GLU A 239 -0.56 -8.60 -10.34
N ASP A 240 -0.98 -8.79 -9.08
CA ASP A 240 -1.94 -7.94 -8.37
C ASP A 240 -1.53 -6.44 -8.36
N PHE A 241 -0.23 -6.15 -8.28
CA PHE A 241 0.26 -4.78 -8.34
C PHE A 241 -0.07 -4.11 -9.69
N TYR A 242 0.14 -4.82 -10.79
CA TYR A 242 -0.13 -4.27 -12.12
C TYR A 242 -1.62 -4.14 -12.41
N HIS A 243 -2.46 -5.01 -11.84
CA HIS A 243 -3.93 -4.84 -11.87
C HIS A 243 -4.34 -3.55 -11.17
N ALA A 244 -3.86 -3.32 -9.95
CA ALA A 244 -4.12 -2.09 -9.20
C ALA A 244 -3.60 -0.84 -9.92
N PHE A 245 -2.41 -0.92 -10.53
CA PHE A 245 -1.82 0.15 -11.32
C PHE A 245 -2.71 0.51 -12.53
N LEU A 246 -3.17 -0.47 -13.30
CA LEU A 246 -4.06 -0.26 -14.43
C LEU A 246 -5.39 0.36 -14.00
N ALA A 247 -6.05 -0.22 -12.99
CA ALA A 247 -7.29 0.30 -12.45
C ALA A 247 -7.13 1.75 -11.96
N GLY A 248 -6.04 2.05 -11.25
CA GLY A 248 -5.73 3.38 -10.75
C GLY A 248 -5.54 4.44 -11.84
N ILE A 249 -4.86 4.10 -12.93
CA ILE A 249 -4.66 5.01 -14.07
C ILE A 249 -6.00 5.44 -14.67
N PHE A 250 -6.88 4.50 -14.94
CA PHE A 250 -8.16 4.77 -15.58
C PHE A 250 -9.16 5.45 -14.63
N THR A 251 -9.23 5.00 -13.38
CA THR A 251 -10.06 5.65 -12.34
C THR A 251 -9.60 7.10 -12.11
N GLY A 252 -8.30 7.32 -12.02
CA GLY A 252 -7.72 8.66 -11.90
C GLY A 252 -8.00 9.58 -13.09
N ALA A 253 -8.38 9.01 -14.23
CA ALA A 253 -8.81 9.74 -15.42
C ALA A 253 -10.31 10.05 -15.44
N GLY A 254 -11.05 9.55 -14.47
CA GLY A 254 -12.48 9.75 -14.39
C GLY A 254 -13.31 8.70 -15.12
N TYR A 255 -12.69 7.63 -15.60
CA TYR A 255 -13.43 6.48 -16.13
C TYR A 255 -14.02 5.67 -14.98
N MET A 256 -15.18 5.08 -15.22
CA MET A 256 -15.68 4.01 -14.38
C MET A 256 -14.86 2.75 -14.67
N VAL A 257 -14.38 2.10 -13.62
CA VAL A 257 -13.49 0.94 -13.73
C VAL A 257 -13.98 -0.16 -12.79
N ASP A 258 -14.16 -1.35 -13.33
CA ASP A 258 -14.29 -2.57 -12.53
C ASP A 258 -12.96 -3.33 -12.56
N SER A 259 -12.51 -3.80 -11.39
CA SER A 259 -11.33 -4.65 -11.28
C SER A 259 -11.68 -5.91 -10.49
N ASN A 260 -11.19 -7.07 -10.97
CA ASN A 260 -11.46 -8.38 -10.35
C ASN A 260 -12.96 -8.72 -10.19
N LYS A 261 -13.83 -8.18 -11.03
CA LYS A 261 -15.27 -8.48 -11.00
C LYS A 261 -15.55 -9.84 -11.64
N GLU A 262 -16.41 -10.62 -11.01
CA GLU A 262 -16.87 -11.90 -11.59
C GLU A 262 -17.76 -11.63 -12.80
N HIS A 263 -17.34 -12.13 -13.96
CA HIS A 263 -18.09 -12.05 -15.20
C HIS A 263 -18.14 -13.45 -15.84
N GLY A 264 -19.33 -13.91 -16.19
CA GLY A 264 -19.52 -15.20 -16.86
C GLY A 264 -18.85 -16.36 -16.15
N GLU A 265 -17.90 -17.03 -16.80
CA GLU A 265 -17.14 -18.16 -16.24
C GLU A 265 -15.78 -17.76 -15.59
N GLY A 266 -15.54 -16.47 -15.35
CA GLY A 266 -14.28 -16.00 -14.78
C GLY A 266 -14.29 -14.55 -14.29
N ARG A 267 -13.11 -14.03 -13.99
CA ARG A 267 -12.89 -12.63 -13.59
C ARG A 267 -11.95 -11.99 -14.59
N SER A 268 -12.37 -10.86 -15.19
CA SER A 268 -11.46 -10.00 -15.94
C SER A 268 -10.66 -9.13 -14.97
N ASP A 269 -9.41 -8.86 -15.32
CA ASP A 269 -8.54 -8.10 -14.41
C ASP A 269 -8.97 -6.64 -14.30
N VAL A 270 -9.19 -5.95 -15.42
CA VAL A 270 -9.62 -4.54 -15.43
C VAL A 270 -10.57 -4.30 -16.60
N VAL A 271 -11.73 -3.73 -16.31
CA VAL A 271 -12.71 -3.27 -17.30
C VAL A 271 -12.91 -1.76 -17.17
N VAL A 272 -12.77 -1.05 -18.27
CA VAL A 272 -12.87 0.42 -18.34
C VAL A 272 -14.05 0.81 -19.20
N TYR A 273 -14.95 1.60 -18.63
CA TYR A 273 -16.19 2.00 -19.26
C TYR A 273 -16.14 3.46 -19.74
N ASP A 274 -16.45 3.67 -21.00
CA ASP A 274 -16.75 4.99 -21.56
C ASP A 274 -18.23 5.03 -22.01
N SER A 275 -19.11 5.17 -21.03
CA SER A 275 -20.55 5.12 -21.23
C SER A 275 -21.07 6.28 -22.10
N ILE A 276 -20.34 7.40 -22.16
CA ILE A 276 -20.70 8.56 -23.00
C ILE A 276 -20.59 8.20 -24.49
N ASN A 277 -19.59 7.41 -24.85
CA ASN A 277 -19.32 7.01 -26.24
C ASN A 277 -19.72 5.55 -26.52
N ALA A 278 -20.49 4.90 -25.63
CA ALA A 278 -20.90 3.50 -25.71
C ALA A 278 -19.74 2.53 -26.01
N ARG A 279 -18.61 2.71 -25.30
CA ARG A 279 -17.39 1.91 -25.49
C ARG A 279 -16.95 1.26 -24.19
N VAL A 280 -16.38 0.06 -24.29
CA VAL A 280 -15.76 -0.66 -23.18
C VAL A 280 -14.41 -1.20 -23.59
N ALA A 281 -13.42 -1.13 -22.70
CA ALA A 281 -12.11 -1.74 -22.90
C ALA A 281 -11.82 -2.75 -21.77
N ILE A 282 -11.51 -3.97 -22.15
CA ILE A 282 -11.22 -5.10 -21.27
C ILE A 282 -9.72 -5.35 -21.33
N PHE A 283 -9.07 -5.33 -20.18
CA PHE A 283 -7.65 -5.64 -20.04
C PHE A 283 -7.48 -6.92 -19.23
N GLU A 284 -6.69 -7.83 -19.76
CA GLU A 284 -6.18 -8.98 -19.04
C GLU A 284 -4.68 -8.79 -18.88
N ALA A 285 -4.19 -8.79 -17.66
CA ALA A 285 -2.81 -8.50 -17.32
C ALA A 285 -2.05 -9.77 -16.94
N LYS A 286 -0.81 -9.87 -17.39
CA LYS A 286 0.11 -10.95 -17.00
C LYS A 286 1.42 -10.35 -16.54
N TYR A 287 2.07 -11.05 -15.63
CA TYR A 287 3.40 -10.69 -15.17
C TYR A 287 4.40 -11.78 -15.52
N THR A 288 5.55 -11.36 -16.03
CA THR A 288 6.64 -12.30 -16.32
C THR A 288 7.94 -11.88 -15.61
N LYS A 289 8.75 -12.86 -15.26
CA LYS A 289 10.12 -12.68 -14.72
C LYS A 289 11.18 -12.62 -15.82
N VAL A 290 10.79 -12.87 -17.06
CA VAL A 290 11.69 -13.00 -18.22
C VAL A 290 11.24 -12.02 -19.30
N LEU A 291 12.13 -11.10 -19.70
CA LEU A 291 11.81 -10.03 -20.65
C LEU A 291 11.32 -10.56 -22.02
N GLU A 292 11.93 -11.64 -22.47
CA GLU A 292 11.64 -12.26 -23.76
C GLU A 292 10.22 -12.86 -23.83
N ASN A 293 9.59 -13.11 -22.66
CA ASN A 293 8.26 -13.70 -22.60
C ASN A 293 7.13 -12.65 -22.69
N LEU A 294 7.44 -11.35 -22.74
CA LEU A 294 6.39 -10.31 -22.78
C LEU A 294 5.37 -10.55 -23.88
N GLU A 295 5.84 -10.94 -25.06
CA GLU A 295 4.96 -11.17 -26.20
C GLU A 295 4.05 -12.40 -26.02
N SER A 296 4.62 -13.53 -25.58
CA SER A 296 3.88 -14.74 -25.33
C SER A 296 2.87 -14.60 -24.17
N GLU A 297 3.20 -13.83 -23.15
CA GLU A 297 2.27 -13.56 -22.05
C GLU A 297 1.10 -12.67 -22.48
N CYS A 298 1.28 -11.74 -23.41
CA CYS A 298 0.16 -11.03 -24.04
C CYS A 298 -0.76 -11.97 -24.81
N ASP A 299 -0.19 -12.94 -25.52
CA ASP A 299 -1.00 -13.93 -26.26
C ASP A 299 -1.79 -14.83 -25.31
N ILE A 300 -1.20 -15.24 -24.18
CA ILE A 300 -1.89 -15.97 -23.11
C ILE A 300 -3.03 -15.13 -22.52
N ALA A 301 -2.80 -13.84 -22.26
CA ALA A 301 -3.82 -12.92 -21.78
C ALA A 301 -5.02 -12.82 -22.75
N LEU A 302 -4.74 -12.65 -24.04
CA LEU A 302 -5.77 -12.61 -25.07
C LEU A 302 -6.54 -13.92 -25.19
N GLN A 303 -5.84 -15.06 -25.11
CA GLN A 303 -6.47 -16.36 -25.09
C GLN A 303 -7.41 -16.53 -23.90
N GLN A 304 -7.03 -16.04 -22.73
CA GLN A 304 -7.88 -16.08 -21.53
C GLN A 304 -9.16 -15.26 -21.69
N ILE A 305 -9.09 -14.06 -22.33
CA ILE A 305 -10.28 -13.26 -22.64
C ILE A 305 -11.24 -14.05 -23.52
N ASP A 306 -10.72 -14.81 -24.50
CA ASP A 306 -11.52 -15.63 -25.43
C ASP A 306 -12.15 -16.83 -24.72
N ASP A 307 -11.34 -17.61 -24.01
CA ASP A 307 -11.77 -18.83 -23.33
C ASP A 307 -12.84 -18.53 -22.28
N ARG A 308 -12.78 -17.37 -21.64
CA ARG A 308 -13.72 -16.90 -20.63
C ARG A 308 -14.87 -16.07 -21.19
N MET A 309 -14.86 -15.77 -22.49
CA MET A 309 -15.89 -14.99 -23.18
C MET A 309 -16.20 -13.63 -22.55
N TYR A 310 -15.21 -12.95 -21.99
CA TYR A 310 -15.41 -11.67 -21.29
C TYR A 310 -16.08 -10.60 -22.15
N ALA A 311 -15.78 -10.54 -23.44
CA ALA A 311 -16.38 -9.57 -24.35
C ALA A 311 -17.88 -9.76 -24.55
N LYS A 312 -18.36 -11.00 -24.47
CA LYS A 312 -19.75 -11.35 -24.80
C LYS A 312 -20.79 -10.71 -23.88
N GLU A 313 -20.40 -10.43 -22.64
CA GLU A 313 -21.30 -9.79 -21.67
C GLU A 313 -21.65 -8.33 -22.05
N TYR A 314 -20.80 -7.69 -22.86
CA TYR A 314 -20.92 -6.28 -23.23
C TYR A 314 -21.52 -6.06 -24.62
N GLU A 315 -21.81 -7.12 -25.39
CA GLU A 315 -22.25 -7.04 -26.78
C GLU A 315 -23.62 -6.34 -26.94
N ASP A 316 -24.49 -6.45 -25.93
CA ASP A 316 -25.82 -5.84 -25.96
C ASP A 316 -25.83 -4.37 -25.50
N ASP A 317 -24.83 -3.94 -24.74
CA ASP A 317 -24.81 -2.63 -24.06
C ASP A 317 -23.81 -1.62 -24.66
N TYR A 318 -22.82 -2.09 -25.45
CA TYR A 318 -21.75 -1.25 -25.98
C TYR A 318 -21.54 -1.43 -27.47
N ASP A 319 -21.41 -0.31 -28.19
CA ASP A 319 -21.15 -0.30 -29.64
C ASP A 319 -19.72 -0.72 -29.99
N GLN A 320 -18.76 -0.49 -29.08
CA GLN A 320 -17.37 -0.84 -29.28
C GLN A 320 -16.81 -1.57 -28.05
N ILE A 321 -16.35 -2.78 -28.27
CA ILE A 321 -15.70 -3.61 -27.26
C ILE A 321 -14.25 -3.84 -27.69
N LEU A 322 -13.32 -3.41 -26.86
CA LEU A 322 -11.89 -3.51 -27.08
C LEU A 322 -11.26 -4.48 -26.09
N CYS A 323 -10.53 -5.48 -26.58
CA CYS A 323 -9.88 -6.49 -25.75
C CYS A 323 -8.37 -6.40 -25.87
N TYR A 324 -7.70 -6.23 -24.74
CA TYR A 324 -6.27 -6.07 -24.61
C TYR A 324 -5.65 -7.13 -23.71
N GLY A 325 -4.63 -7.82 -24.23
CA GLY A 325 -3.67 -8.56 -23.42
C GLY A 325 -2.50 -7.63 -23.10
N ILE A 326 -2.21 -7.44 -21.83
CA ILE A 326 -1.07 -6.64 -21.40
C ILE A 326 -0.16 -7.49 -20.53
N SER A 327 1.13 -7.50 -20.84
CA SER A 327 2.14 -8.20 -20.05
C SER A 327 3.15 -7.23 -19.47
N PHE A 328 3.61 -7.52 -18.26
CA PHE A 328 4.54 -6.69 -17.50
C PHE A 328 5.82 -7.44 -17.16
N PHE A 329 6.93 -6.72 -17.30
CA PHE A 329 8.25 -7.10 -16.81
C PHE A 329 8.91 -5.87 -16.19
N LYS A 330 8.94 -5.76 -14.87
CA LYS A 330 9.52 -4.60 -14.17
C LYS A 330 8.92 -3.28 -14.70
N LYS A 331 9.77 -2.38 -15.23
CA LYS A 331 9.37 -1.09 -15.82
C LYS A 331 9.01 -1.17 -17.31
N ARG A 332 8.68 -2.32 -17.81
CA ARG A 332 8.29 -2.54 -19.20
C ARG A 332 6.97 -3.27 -19.29
N CYS A 333 6.22 -2.92 -20.30
CA CYS A 333 5.05 -3.70 -20.68
C CYS A 333 5.01 -3.87 -22.20
N MET A 334 4.20 -4.79 -22.63
CA MET A 334 3.75 -4.96 -24.00
C MET A 334 2.23 -5.05 -23.99
N VAL A 335 1.59 -4.46 -24.98
CA VAL A 335 0.14 -4.53 -25.16
C VAL A 335 -0.13 -5.10 -26.55
N LYS A 336 -1.00 -6.09 -26.59
CA LYS A 336 -1.57 -6.64 -27.83
C LYS A 336 -3.08 -6.53 -27.76
N LYS A 337 -3.70 -6.51 -28.92
CA LYS A 337 -5.15 -6.54 -29.10
C LYS A 337 -5.59 -7.83 -29.78
N LYS A 338 -6.85 -8.13 -29.58
CA LYS A 338 -7.54 -9.14 -30.36
C LYS A 338 -7.78 -8.66 -31.78
#